data_7c3e16f27222250f9ae8c35623bead87
#
_entry.id   7c3e16f27222250f9ae8c35623bead87
#
_cell.length_a   1.000
_cell.length_b   1.000
_cell.length_c   1.000
_cell.angle_alpha   90.00
_cell.angle_beta   90.00
_cell.angle_gamma   90.00
#
_symmetry.space_group_name_H-M   'P 1'
#
loop_
_entity.id
_entity.type
_entity.pdbx_description
1 polymer ?
#
loop_
_entity_poly.entity_id
_entity_poly.type
_entity_poly.pdbx_seq_one_letter_code
_entity_poly.pdbx_strand_id
1 'polypeptide(L)'
;MNKNIISYSVDTLISEKEIKKRIVELGKEVNLFYKDTQKLLVVGLLRGSFVFIADLVRELKIPVEVDFMTASSYGNSMQSSNNIRILTDLNSDIKNLDVLLVEDIIDTGHTLNQVIKLLKSRKPKSLEVCCLLNKFSRRETDIASKWVGFDIP
;
A
#
# COMPACT_ATOMS: atom_id res chain seq x y z
N MET A 1 41.10 9.08 -20.73
CA MET A 1 39.90 8.26 -20.42
C MET A 1 38.66 9.17 -20.44
N ASN A 2 37.91 9.11 -21.54
CA ASN A 2 36.66 9.87 -21.63
C ASN A 2 35.60 9.13 -20.81
N LYS A 3 35.21 9.67 -19.65
CA LYS A 3 34.02 9.27 -18.97
C LYS A 3 32.83 9.79 -19.78
N ASN A 4 32.14 8.90 -20.51
CA ASN A 4 30.83 9.20 -21.06
C ASN A 4 29.90 9.52 -19.90
N ILE A 5 29.68 10.79 -19.61
CA ILE A 5 28.66 11.24 -18.70
C ILE A 5 27.33 11.04 -19.45
N ILE A 6 26.61 9.98 -19.12
CA ILE A 6 25.25 9.79 -19.60
C ILE A 6 24.41 10.83 -18.87
N SER A 7 23.97 11.87 -19.60
CA SER A 7 23.02 12.83 -19.06
C SER A 7 21.63 12.18 -19.04
N TYR A 8 21.04 12.02 -17.86
CA TYR A 8 19.66 11.62 -17.74
C TYR A 8 18.77 12.86 -17.73
N SER A 9 17.72 12.84 -18.53
CA SER A 9 16.59 13.74 -18.39
C SER A 9 15.58 13.04 -17.47
N VAL A 10 15.17 13.72 -16.41
CA VAL A 10 14.11 13.24 -15.51
C VAL A 10 12.93 14.17 -15.67
N ASP A 11 11.84 13.64 -16.22
CA ASP A 11 10.58 14.36 -16.33
C ASP A 11 9.65 14.02 -15.16
N THR A 12 8.99 15.03 -14.65
CA THR A 12 8.01 14.86 -13.57
C THR A 12 6.72 14.29 -14.13
N LEU A 13 6.37 13.06 -13.74
CA LEU A 13 5.12 12.41 -14.13
C LEU A 13 3.93 12.97 -13.35
N ILE A 14 4.07 13.12 -12.04
CA ILE A 14 3.06 13.66 -11.12
C ILE A 14 3.76 14.64 -10.18
N SER A 15 3.26 15.86 -10.12
CA SER A 15 3.86 16.90 -9.29
C SER A 15 3.56 16.69 -7.79
N GLU A 16 4.43 17.24 -6.94
CA GLU A 16 4.22 17.25 -5.48
C GLU A 16 2.85 17.85 -5.10
N LYS A 17 2.44 18.92 -5.79
CA LYS A 17 1.15 19.59 -5.54
C LYS A 17 -0.04 18.66 -5.84
N GLU A 18 0.03 17.91 -6.93
CA GLU A 18 -1.00 16.94 -7.30
C GLU A 18 -1.06 15.80 -6.28
N ILE A 19 0.09 15.27 -5.86
CA ILE A 19 0.18 14.24 -4.83
C ILE A 19 -0.47 14.71 -3.52
N LYS A 20 -0.07 15.88 -3.03
CA LYS A 20 -0.65 16.46 -1.80
C LYS A 20 -2.17 16.63 -1.88
N LYS A 21 -2.66 17.17 -2.99
CA LYS A 21 -4.10 17.34 -3.22
C LYS A 21 -4.82 15.98 -3.18
N ARG A 22 -4.28 14.98 -3.89
CA ARG A 22 -4.91 13.65 -3.96
C ARG A 22 -4.91 12.94 -2.60
N ILE A 23 -3.88 13.08 -1.79
CA ILE A 23 -3.83 12.52 -0.44
C ILE A 23 -4.92 13.11 0.45
N VAL A 24 -5.18 14.42 0.36
CA VAL A 24 -6.30 15.06 1.07
C VAL A 24 -7.64 14.48 0.63
N GLU A 25 -7.84 14.27 -0.66
CA GLU A 25 -9.06 13.65 -1.20
C GLU A 25 -9.23 12.20 -0.69
N LEU A 26 -8.17 11.39 -0.78
CA LEU A 26 -8.15 10.03 -0.24
C LEU A 26 -8.50 10.01 1.26
N GLY A 27 -7.89 10.92 2.04
CA GLY A 27 -8.20 11.06 3.47
C GLY A 27 -9.68 11.33 3.73
N LYS A 28 -10.33 12.20 2.94
CA LYS A 28 -11.77 12.47 3.03
C LYS A 28 -12.62 11.23 2.72
N GLU A 29 -12.26 10.50 1.66
CA GLU A 29 -12.96 9.27 1.26
C GLU A 29 -12.85 8.18 2.34
N VAL A 30 -11.65 8.00 2.90
CA VAL A 30 -11.40 7.04 4.00
C VAL A 30 -12.15 7.44 5.26
N ASN A 31 -12.11 8.72 5.64
CA ASN A 31 -12.86 9.24 6.81
C ASN A 31 -14.36 9.00 6.66
N LEU A 32 -14.92 9.21 5.47
CA LEU A 32 -16.34 8.98 5.22
C LEU A 32 -16.71 7.51 5.34
N PHE A 33 -15.88 6.62 4.78
CA PHE A 33 -16.13 5.18 4.80
C PHE A 33 -16.06 4.60 6.22
N TYR A 34 -15.09 5.04 7.01
CA TYR A 34 -14.85 4.55 8.37
C TYR A 34 -15.41 5.49 9.47
N LYS A 35 -16.38 6.34 9.14
CA LYS A 35 -16.92 7.34 10.07
C LYS A 35 -17.43 6.77 11.40
N ASP A 36 -17.89 5.53 11.39
CA ASP A 36 -18.47 4.84 12.57
C ASP A 36 -17.49 3.84 13.20
N THR A 37 -16.24 3.77 12.74
CA THR A 37 -15.25 2.88 13.34
C THR A 37 -14.79 3.39 14.69
N GLN A 38 -14.63 2.48 15.65
CA GLN A 38 -14.04 2.82 16.95
C GLN A 38 -12.53 3.05 16.85
N LYS A 39 -11.86 2.29 15.97
CA LYS A 39 -10.43 2.40 15.68
C LYS A 39 -10.13 1.74 14.35
N LEU A 40 -9.40 2.46 13.49
CA LEU A 40 -8.86 1.94 12.24
C LEU A 40 -7.39 1.57 12.44
N LEU A 41 -7.03 0.32 12.16
CA LEU A 41 -5.63 -0.08 12.05
C LEU A 41 -5.15 0.18 10.62
N VAL A 42 -4.23 1.11 10.46
CA VAL A 42 -3.59 1.42 9.18
C VAL A 42 -2.26 0.67 9.10
N VAL A 43 -2.16 -0.25 8.15
CA VAL A 43 -1.00 -1.13 7.97
C VAL A 43 -0.24 -0.71 6.73
N GLY A 44 1.04 -0.36 6.88
CA GLY A 44 1.94 -0.06 5.77
C GLY A 44 2.88 -1.23 5.46
N LEU A 45 3.09 -1.50 4.16
CA LEU A 45 4.14 -2.42 3.74
C LEU A 45 5.46 -1.68 3.57
N LEU A 46 6.43 -2.00 4.42
CA LEU A 46 7.75 -1.41 4.38
C LEU A 46 8.57 -2.01 3.22
N ARG A 47 9.41 -1.22 2.59
CA ARG A 47 9.77 0.17 2.97
C ARG A 47 9.02 1.23 2.16
N GLY A 48 8.50 0.91 0.98
CA GLY A 48 7.95 1.88 0.02
C GLY A 48 6.85 2.77 0.59
N SER A 49 5.95 2.19 1.36
CA SER A 49 4.74 2.89 1.83
C SER A 49 4.98 3.97 2.90
N PHE A 50 6.16 4.07 3.53
CA PHE A 50 6.31 4.86 4.76
C PHE A 50 6.01 6.36 4.59
N VAL A 51 6.39 6.97 3.46
CA VAL A 51 6.09 8.39 3.20
C VAL A 51 4.61 8.59 2.95
N PHE A 52 4.02 7.76 2.10
CA PHE A 52 2.61 7.85 1.78
C PHE A 52 1.72 7.62 3.00
N ILE A 53 2.00 6.59 3.80
CA ILE A 53 1.21 6.33 5.02
C ILE A 53 1.33 7.48 6.04
N ALA A 54 2.52 8.07 6.18
CA ALA A 54 2.72 9.22 7.06
C ALA A 54 1.90 10.45 6.63
N ASP A 55 1.80 10.69 5.32
CA ASP A 55 0.99 11.78 4.79
C ASP A 55 -0.50 11.47 4.89
N LEU A 56 -0.91 10.25 4.56
CA LEU A 56 -2.31 9.85 4.59
C LEU A 56 -2.89 9.89 6.01
N VAL A 57 -2.19 9.36 7.02
CA VAL A 57 -2.72 9.31 8.39
C VAL A 57 -2.93 10.69 9.00
N ARG A 58 -2.18 11.70 8.57
CA ARG A 58 -2.40 13.09 9.00
C ARG A 58 -3.69 13.69 8.48
N GLU A 59 -4.26 13.15 7.40
CA GLU A 59 -5.56 13.55 6.85
C GLU A 59 -6.74 12.80 7.48
N LEU A 60 -6.47 11.72 8.24
CA LEU A 60 -7.52 10.96 8.90
C LEU A 60 -7.97 11.65 10.19
N LYS A 61 -9.30 11.77 10.35
CA LYS A 61 -9.95 12.42 11.51
C LYS A 61 -10.62 11.41 12.46
N ILE A 62 -10.60 10.14 12.07
CA ILE A 62 -11.08 9.01 12.87
C ILE A 62 -9.96 8.49 13.77
N PRO A 63 -10.27 7.72 14.83
CA PRO A 63 -9.23 7.10 15.66
C PRO A 63 -8.38 6.11 14.84
N VAL A 64 -7.07 6.32 14.83
CA VAL A 64 -6.13 5.54 14.01
C VAL A 64 -5.00 4.98 14.88
N GLU A 65 -4.66 3.72 14.62
CA GLU A 65 -3.41 3.10 15.04
C GLU A 65 -2.62 2.73 13.78
N VAL A 66 -1.30 2.92 13.79
CA VAL A 66 -0.43 2.61 12.65
C VAL A 66 0.48 1.45 13.02
N ASP A 67 0.57 0.48 12.13
CA ASP A 67 1.50 -0.63 12.23
C ASP A 67 2.13 -0.94 10.86
N PHE A 68 3.20 -1.71 10.86
CA PHE A 68 3.96 -2.00 9.65
C PHE A 68 4.24 -3.48 9.52
N MET A 69 4.29 -3.92 8.26
CA MET A 69 4.76 -5.25 7.90
C MET A 69 5.91 -5.14 6.89
N THR A 70 6.78 -6.13 6.90
CA THR A 70 7.77 -6.33 5.84
C THR A 70 7.60 -7.73 5.27
N ALA A 71 7.33 -7.79 3.96
CA ALA A 71 7.19 -9.03 3.23
C ALA A 71 8.17 -9.05 2.05
N SER A 72 8.75 -10.20 1.75
CA SER A 72 9.56 -10.42 0.56
C SER A 72 9.01 -11.58 -0.24
N SER A 73 9.04 -11.46 -1.58
CA SER A 73 8.79 -12.60 -2.46
C SER A 73 10.01 -13.53 -2.45
N TYR A 74 9.78 -14.83 -2.45
CA TYR A 74 10.85 -15.80 -2.65
C TYR A 74 11.41 -15.69 -4.06
N GLY A 75 12.75 -15.46 -4.20
CA GLY A 75 13.43 -15.24 -5.47
C GLY A 75 13.46 -16.47 -6.37
N ASN A 76 13.57 -16.20 -7.65
CA ASN A 76 14.13 -16.93 -8.81
C ASN A 76 14.34 -18.47 -8.76
N SER A 77 13.50 -19.26 -8.15
CA SER A 77 13.44 -20.69 -8.49
C SER A 77 12.25 -20.93 -9.41
N MET A 78 12.49 -21.60 -10.53
CA MET A 78 11.52 -21.95 -11.57
C MET A 78 10.36 -22.84 -11.09
N GLN A 79 10.11 -22.93 -9.84
CA GLN A 79 8.92 -23.55 -9.26
C GLN A 79 8.15 -22.48 -8.51
N SER A 80 7.02 -22.15 -9.07
CA SER A 80 6.01 -21.22 -8.60
C SER A 80 5.46 -21.57 -7.22
N SER A 81 6.26 -21.41 -6.16
CA SER A 81 5.69 -21.27 -4.83
C SER A 81 5.34 -19.78 -4.66
N ASN A 82 4.08 -19.44 -4.82
CA ASN A 82 3.51 -18.13 -4.53
C ASN A 82 3.64 -17.74 -3.05
N ASN A 83 4.73 -18.11 -2.39
CA ASN A 83 4.91 -17.92 -0.98
C ASN A 83 5.72 -16.66 -0.72
N ILE A 84 5.16 -15.78 0.09
CA ILE A 84 5.89 -14.65 0.67
C ILE A 84 6.53 -15.08 1.99
N ARG A 85 7.66 -14.46 2.28
CA ARG A 85 8.29 -14.51 3.60
C ARG A 85 7.94 -13.22 4.34
N ILE A 86 7.33 -13.37 5.50
CA ILE A 86 7.13 -12.24 6.41
C ILE A 86 8.40 -12.05 7.23
N LEU A 87 9.05 -10.89 7.06
CA LEU A 87 10.27 -10.52 7.79
C LEU A 87 9.94 -9.79 9.09
N THR A 88 8.91 -8.94 9.06
CA THR A 88 8.36 -8.25 10.23
C THR A 88 6.86 -8.36 10.15
N ASP A 89 6.25 -8.87 11.21
CA ASP A 89 4.79 -9.01 11.32
C ASP A 89 4.18 -7.91 12.18
N LEU A 90 2.85 -7.81 12.16
CA LEU A 90 2.08 -6.88 12.97
C LEU A 90 2.30 -7.15 14.47
N ASN A 91 2.29 -6.08 15.25
CA ASN A 91 2.46 -6.17 16.72
C ASN A 91 1.16 -6.62 17.42
N SER A 92 0.01 -6.42 16.78
CA SER A 92 -1.31 -6.66 17.38
C SER A 92 -2.09 -7.71 16.64
N ASP A 93 -2.99 -8.40 17.37
CA ASP A 93 -4.03 -9.21 16.75
C ASP A 93 -5.04 -8.30 16.04
N ILE A 94 -5.32 -8.61 14.77
CA ILE A 94 -6.24 -7.81 13.94
C ILE A 94 -7.66 -8.37 13.91
N LYS A 95 -7.93 -9.45 14.64
CA LYS A 95 -9.25 -10.06 14.69
C LYS A 95 -10.31 -9.05 15.10
N ASN A 96 -11.37 -8.97 14.32
CA ASN A 96 -12.50 -8.04 14.51
C ASN A 96 -12.15 -6.55 14.44
N LEU A 97 -10.96 -6.17 13.95
CA LEU A 97 -10.59 -4.77 13.70
C LEU A 97 -10.90 -4.37 12.26
N ASP A 98 -11.20 -3.08 12.07
CA ASP A 98 -11.16 -2.46 10.76
C ASP A 98 -9.71 -2.22 10.36
N VAL A 99 -9.29 -2.73 9.20
CA VAL A 99 -7.90 -2.68 8.71
C VAL A 99 -7.84 -2.01 7.35
N LEU A 100 -6.96 -1.02 7.23
CA LEU A 100 -6.61 -0.37 5.97
C LEU A 100 -5.16 -0.71 5.61
N LEU A 101 -4.97 -1.50 4.57
CA LEU A 101 -3.65 -1.82 4.03
C LEU A 101 -3.23 -0.74 3.04
N VAL A 102 -2.06 -0.13 3.29
CA VAL A 102 -1.54 1.01 2.52
C VAL A 102 -0.28 0.60 1.76
N GLU A 103 -0.26 0.88 0.46
CA GLU A 103 0.83 0.58 -0.44
C GLU A 103 1.19 1.81 -1.28
N ASP A 104 2.47 2.03 -1.55
CA ASP A 104 2.91 3.13 -2.40
C ASP A 104 2.61 2.86 -3.87
N ILE A 105 2.89 1.66 -4.35
CA ILE A 105 2.65 1.26 -5.73
C ILE A 105 2.19 -0.19 -5.83
N ILE A 106 1.14 -0.42 -6.60
CA ILE A 106 0.74 -1.76 -7.00
C ILE A 106 1.25 -2.01 -8.43
N ASP A 107 2.31 -2.82 -8.56
CA ASP A 107 2.91 -3.24 -9.83
C ASP A 107 2.29 -4.59 -10.27
N THR A 108 2.99 -5.71 -10.21
CA THR A 108 2.44 -7.04 -10.56
C THR A 108 1.34 -7.49 -9.60
N GLY A 109 1.45 -7.10 -8.34
CA GLY A 109 0.49 -7.38 -7.28
C GLY A 109 0.72 -8.70 -6.53
N HIS A 110 1.71 -9.52 -6.91
CA HIS A 110 1.91 -10.83 -6.27
C HIS A 110 2.11 -10.76 -4.76
N THR A 111 3.05 -9.92 -4.31
CA THR A 111 3.34 -9.77 -2.87
C THR A 111 2.12 -9.25 -2.11
N LEU A 112 1.49 -8.19 -2.63
CA LEU A 112 0.31 -7.60 -2.01
C LEU A 112 -0.86 -8.58 -1.93
N ASN A 113 -1.10 -9.38 -2.97
CA ASN A 113 -2.16 -10.40 -2.97
C ASN A 113 -1.93 -11.46 -1.87
N GLN A 114 -0.70 -11.89 -1.67
CA GLN A 114 -0.36 -12.84 -0.60
C GLN A 114 -0.53 -12.22 0.79
N VAL A 115 -0.12 -10.96 0.96
CA VAL A 115 -0.34 -10.23 2.22
C VAL A 115 -1.84 -10.09 2.51
N ILE A 116 -2.65 -9.73 1.51
CA ILE A 116 -4.12 -9.65 1.66
C ILE A 116 -4.70 -11.00 2.11
N LYS A 117 -4.30 -12.10 1.48
CA LYS A 117 -4.75 -13.46 1.87
C LYS A 117 -4.37 -13.79 3.32
N LEU A 118 -3.12 -13.48 3.70
CA LEU A 118 -2.64 -13.68 5.07
C LEU A 118 -3.46 -12.87 6.07
N LEU A 119 -3.65 -11.57 5.82
CA LEU A 119 -4.41 -10.71 6.72
C LEU A 119 -5.88 -11.13 6.81
N LYS A 120 -6.52 -11.52 5.70
CA LYS A 120 -7.88 -12.07 5.70
C LYS A 120 -8.01 -13.34 6.53
N SER A 121 -6.99 -14.21 6.54
CA SER A 121 -7.00 -15.42 7.36
C SER A 121 -7.02 -15.14 8.86
N ARG A 122 -6.60 -13.94 9.27
CA ARG A 122 -6.63 -13.47 10.67
C ARG A 122 -7.98 -12.88 11.09
N LYS A 123 -8.98 -12.93 10.21
CA LYS A 123 -10.38 -12.56 10.46
C LYS A 123 -10.57 -11.12 10.96
N PRO A 124 -10.04 -10.09 10.26
CA PRO A 124 -10.38 -8.71 10.55
C PRO A 124 -11.90 -8.50 10.33
N LYS A 125 -12.46 -7.46 10.93
CA LYS A 125 -13.84 -7.02 10.68
C LYS A 125 -14.00 -6.52 9.25
N SER A 126 -13.01 -5.74 8.77
CA SER A 126 -12.89 -5.31 7.39
C SER A 126 -11.41 -5.25 6.99
N LEU A 127 -11.12 -5.44 5.71
CA LEU A 127 -9.80 -5.25 5.12
C LEU A 127 -9.98 -4.58 3.78
N GLU A 128 -9.55 -3.33 3.70
CA GLU A 128 -9.55 -2.54 2.46
C GLU A 128 -8.11 -2.14 2.09
N VAL A 129 -7.91 -1.83 0.82
CA VAL A 129 -6.60 -1.43 0.29
C VAL A 129 -6.66 0.00 -0.24
N CYS A 130 -5.64 0.78 0.11
CA CYS A 130 -5.38 2.11 -0.44
C CYS A 130 -3.97 2.12 -1.05
N CYS A 131 -3.85 2.49 -2.32
CA CYS A 131 -2.55 2.67 -2.95
C CYS A 131 -2.40 4.07 -3.53
N LEU A 132 -1.17 4.59 -3.52
CA LEU A 132 -0.89 5.89 -4.15
C LEU A 132 -0.79 5.74 -5.66
N LEU A 133 -0.05 4.76 -6.14
CA LEU A 133 0.19 4.52 -7.56
C LEU A 133 -0.31 3.13 -7.96
N ASN A 134 -1.06 3.08 -9.06
CA ASN A 134 -1.57 1.84 -9.60
C ASN A 134 -1.08 1.66 -11.04
N LYS A 135 -0.25 0.64 -11.24
CA LYS A 135 0.35 0.34 -12.53
C LYS A 135 -0.35 -0.85 -13.20
N PHE A 136 -1.41 -0.58 -13.95
CA PHE A 136 -2.19 -1.63 -14.59
C PHE A 136 -1.42 -2.42 -15.66
N SER A 137 -0.50 -1.77 -16.37
CA SER A 137 0.23 -2.39 -17.49
C SER A 137 1.04 -3.63 -17.08
N ARG A 138 1.38 -3.75 -15.79
CA ARG A 138 2.16 -4.87 -15.25
C ARG A 138 1.37 -5.77 -14.30
N ARG A 139 0.05 -5.55 -14.18
CA ARG A 139 -0.78 -6.31 -13.26
C ARG A 139 -0.90 -7.77 -13.71
N GLU A 140 -0.57 -8.68 -12.80
CA GLU A 140 -0.64 -10.14 -13.01
C GLU A 140 -1.62 -10.82 -12.03
N THR A 141 -2.12 -10.08 -11.04
CA THR A 141 -3.05 -10.57 -10.03
C THR A 141 -4.28 -9.68 -9.95
N ASP A 142 -5.42 -10.28 -9.67
CA ASP A 142 -6.66 -9.53 -9.43
C ASP A 142 -6.66 -8.99 -7.99
N ILE A 143 -6.29 -7.72 -7.85
CA ILE A 143 -6.33 -7.00 -6.58
C ILE A 143 -7.31 -5.84 -6.72
N ALA A 144 -8.34 -5.86 -5.91
CA ALA A 144 -9.22 -4.73 -5.72
C ALA A 144 -8.60 -3.76 -4.71
N SER A 145 -8.09 -2.62 -5.19
CA SER A 145 -7.79 -1.48 -4.33
C SER A 145 -9.01 -0.58 -4.28
N LYS A 146 -9.53 -0.34 -3.07
CA LYS A 146 -10.73 0.51 -2.89
C LYS A 146 -10.44 1.95 -3.19
N TRP A 147 -9.25 2.43 -2.82
CA TRP A 147 -8.79 3.79 -3.06
C TRP A 147 -7.49 3.77 -3.83
N VAL A 148 -7.48 4.51 -4.92
CA VAL A 148 -6.32 4.67 -5.80
C VAL A 148 -6.00 6.14 -5.93
N GLY A 149 -4.75 6.49 -5.69
CA GLY A 149 -4.27 7.85 -5.89
C GLY A 149 -4.23 8.20 -7.37
N PHE A 150 -3.38 7.50 -8.11
CA PHE A 150 -3.18 7.71 -9.54
C PHE A 150 -2.99 6.40 -10.28
N ASP A 151 -3.61 6.28 -11.44
CA ASP A 151 -3.27 5.26 -12.42
C ASP A 151 -2.07 5.74 -13.25
N ILE A 152 -1.06 4.89 -13.40
CA ILE A 152 0.16 5.20 -14.14
C ILE A 152 0.46 4.14 -15.20
N PRO A 153 1.22 4.50 -16.27
CA PRO A 153 1.60 3.57 -17.34
C PRO A 153 2.42 2.37 -16.86
#